data_0e9e9fb76aa6b2a7c335c26f141f9ece
#
_entry.id   0e9e9fb76aa6b2a7c335c26f141f9ece
#
_cell.length_a   1.000
_cell.length_b   1.000
_cell.length_c   1.000
_cell.angle_alpha   90.00
_cell.angle_beta   90.00
_cell.angle_gamma   90.00
#
_symmetry.space_group_name_H-M   'P 1'
#
loop_
_entity.id
_entity.type
_entity.pdbx_description
1 polymer ?
#
loop_
_entity_poly.entity_id
_entity_poly.type
_entity_poly.pdbx_seq_one_letter_code
_entity_poly.pdbx_strand_id
1 'polypeptide(L)'
;MNYMKEISVASFLMLASVSYAADPEYTLTIREHRFEPAELRIPAGQKIRLVVDNQDGSAEEFESHELNREKIVPAKSKAVIYVGPLQAGRYPFFGDFNPAVTRGVLVAE
;
A
#
# COMPACT_ATOMS: atom_id res chain seq x y z
N MET A 1 48.30 -51.46 6.11
CA MET A 1 47.78 -50.54 5.08
C MET A 1 46.57 -49.86 5.67
N ASN A 2 46.76 -48.61 6.10
CA ASN A 2 45.69 -47.82 6.66
C ASN A 2 45.05 -47.02 5.55
N TYR A 3 43.83 -47.37 5.18
CA TYR A 3 43.03 -46.56 4.31
C TYR A 3 42.40 -45.47 5.14
N MET A 4 42.91 -44.24 5.02
CA MET A 4 42.16 -43.08 5.51
C MET A 4 40.99 -42.88 4.58
N LYS A 5 39.80 -43.15 5.05
CA LYS A 5 38.60 -42.67 4.42
C LYS A 5 38.48 -41.18 4.75
N GLU A 6 38.81 -40.34 3.83
CA GLU A 6 38.46 -38.95 3.95
C GLU A 6 36.94 -38.85 3.89
N ILE A 7 36.33 -38.58 5.06
CA ILE A 7 34.94 -38.21 5.08
C ILE A 7 34.88 -36.72 4.68
N SER A 8 34.60 -36.49 3.40
CA SER A 8 34.25 -35.14 2.94
C SER A 8 32.90 -34.78 3.54
N VAL A 9 32.93 -34.03 4.64
CA VAL A 9 31.71 -33.43 5.17
C VAL A 9 31.45 -32.24 4.26
N ALA A 10 30.59 -32.42 3.26
CA ALA A 10 30.03 -31.33 2.51
C ALA A 10 29.16 -30.51 3.47
N SER A 11 29.74 -29.41 3.97
CA SER A 11 29.00 -28.42 4.74
C SER A 11 27.99 -27.75 3.79
N PHE A 12 26.74 -28.21 3.81
CA PHE A 12 25.66 -27.50 3.18
C PHE A 12 25.40 -26.26 4.02
N LEU A 13 25.99 -25.13 3.62
CA LEU A 13 25.54 -23.83 4.08
C LEU A 13 24.17 -23.56 3.42
N MET A 14 23.11 -23.85 4.13
CA MET A 14 21.81 -23.30 3.81
C MET A 14 21.87 -21.81 4.05
N LEU A 15 22.13 -21.03 3.00
CA LEU A 15 21.83 -19.62 3.00
C LEU A 15 20.31 -19.50 3.06
N ALA A 16 19.77 -19.29 4.27
CA ALA A 16 18.40 -18.86 4.40
C ALA A 16 18.30 -17.48 3.75
N SER A 17 17.84 -17.41 2.50
CA SER A 17 17.49 -16.15 1.88
C SER A 17 16.25 -15.62 2.60
N VAL A 18 16.43 -14.54 3.39
CA VAL A 18 15.30 -13.80 3.94
C VAL A 18 14.68 -13.04 2.78
N SER A 19 13.59 -13.57 2.22
CA SER A 19 12.80 -12.83 1.25
C SER A 19 11.88 -11.88 2.01
N TYR A 20 12.12 -10.58 1.86
CA TYR A 20 11.18 -9.57 2.32
C TYR A 20 10.06 -9.51 1.28
N ALA A 21 8.84 -9.88 1.68
CA ALA A 21 7.68 -9.64 0.84
C ALA A 21 7.51 -8.15 0.66
N ALA A 22 7.26 -7.71 -0.58
CA ALA A 22 6.89 -6.32 -0.85
C ALA A 22 5.61 -5.98 -0.10
N ASP A 23 5.45 -4.71 0.28
CA ASP A 23 4.21 -4.23 0.90
C ASP A 23 3.03 -4.49 -0.05
N PRO A 24 1.89 -4.99 0.45
CA PRO A 24 0.71 -5.17 -0.38
C PRO A 24 0.28 -3.88 -1.04
N GLU A 25 -0.11 -3.95 -2.30
CA GLU A 25 -0.53 -2.81 -3.09
C GLU A 25 -2.05 -2.79 -3.26
N TYR A 26 -2.62 -1.61 -3.08
CA TYR A 26 -4.03 -1.34 -3.30
C TYR A 26 -4.17 -0.10 -4.17
N THR A 27 -5.20 -0.07 -5.01
CA THR A 27 -5.44 1.07 -5.90
C THR A 27 -6.77 1.72 -5.59
N LEU A 28 -6.74 3.05 -5.45
CA LEU A 28 -7.91 3.91 -5.47
C LEU A 28 -7.91 4.65 -6.79
N THR A 29 -8.98 4.52 -7.55
CA THR A 29 -9.17 5.27 -8.80
C THR A 29 -10.02 6.50 -8.52
N ILE A 30 -9.64 7.64 -9.07
CA ILE A 30 -10.47 8.84 -9.11
C ILE A 30 -11.02 8.98 -10.52
N ARG A 31 -12.35 8.98 -10.63
CA ARG A 31 -13.07 9.12 -11.88
C ARG A 31 -14.34 9.92 -11.64
N GLU A 32 -14.58 10.94 -12.44
CA GLU A 32 -15.72 11.83 -12.28
C GLU A 32 -15.82 12.39 -10.84
N HIS A 33 -14.70 12.79 -10.28
CA HIS A 33 -14.54 13.29 -8.90
C HIS A 33 -15.00 12.30 -7.82
N ARG A 34 -14.94 10.99 -8.10
CA ARG A 34 -15.31 9.96 -7.13
C ARG A 34 -14.18 8.96 -6.94
N PHE A 35 -14.01 8.50 -5.71
CA PHE A 35 -13.12 7.37 -5.43
C PHE A 35 -13.80 6.04 -5.73
N GLU A 36 -13.08 5.16 -6.43
CA GLU A 36 -13.47 3.78 -6.70
C GLU A 36 -12.35 2.82 -6.26
N PRO A 37 -12.59 1.92 -5.31
CA PRO A 37 -13.79 1.79 -4.50
C PRO A 37 -13.95 2.92 -3.47
N ALA A 38 -15.17 3.25 -3.09
CA ALA A 38 -15.43 4.21 -2.02
C ALA A 38 -15.10 3.66 -0.63
N GLU A 39 -15.14 2.35 -0.48
CA GLU A 39 -14.68 1.64 0.71
C GLU A 39 -13.56 0.69 0.33
N LEU A 40 -12.36 0.97 0.81
CA LEU A 40 -11.18 0.16 0.56
C LEU A 40 -10.82 -0.63 1.82
N ARG A 41 -10.79 -1.95 1.72
CA ARG A 41 -10.42 -2.83 2.82
C ARG A 41 -8.96 -3.23 2.72
N ILE A 42 -8.24 -3.07 3.81
CA ILE A 42 -6.82 -3.44 3.90
C ILE A 42 -6.57 -4.25 5.18
N PRO A 43 -5.49 -5.02 5.23
CA PRO A 43 -5.13 -5.73 6.46
C PRO A 43 -4.66 -4.77 7.55
N ALA A 44 -5.21 -4.93 8.77
CA ALA A 44 -4.70 -4.23 9.94
C ALA A 44 -3.30 -4.73 10.31
N GLY A 45 -2.51 -3.88 10.94
CA GLY A 45 -1.18 -4.24 11.43
C GLY A 45 -0.11 -4.41 10.35
N GLN A 46 -0.39 -4.03 9.12
CA GLN A 46 0.52 -4.18 7.99
C GLN A 46 0.64 -2.88 7.21
N LYS A 47 1.87 -2.51 6.88
CA LYS A 47 2.13 -1.40 5.97
C LYS A 47 1.67 -1.77 4.57
N ILE A 48 0.97 -0.85 3.91
CA ILE A 48 0.50 -1.04 2.55
C ILE A 48 0.99 0.09 1.64
N ARG A 49 1.02 -0.21 0.35
CA ARG A 49 1.32 0.74 -0.70
C ARG A 49 0.01 1.10 -1.40
N LEU A 50 -0.45 2.33 -1.18
CA LEU A 50 -1.68 2.83 -1.78
C LEU A 50 -1.33 3.62 -3.04
N VAL A 51 -1.82 3.15 -4.18
CA VAL A 51 -1.73 3.87 -5.45
C VAL A 51 -3.03 4.63 -5.66
N VAL A 52 -2.94 5.94 -5.78
CA VAL A 52 -4.08 6.78 -6.17
C VAL A 52 -3.94 7.09 -7.66
N ASP A 53 -4.85 6.54 -8.44
CA ASP A 53 -4.89 6.66 -9.90
C ASP A 53 -5.94 7.69 -10.29
N ASN A 54 -5.49 8.91 -10.58
CA ASN A 54 -6.38 9.99 -10.99
C ASN A 54 -6.59 9.92 -12.51
N GLN A 55 -7.77 9.48 -12.93
CA GLN A 55 -8.17 9.38 -14.32
C GLN A 55 -8.90 10.62 -14.83
N ASP A 56 -9.13 11.62 -13.98
CA ASP A 56 -9.75 12.86 -14.35
C ASP A 56 -8.80 13.82 -15.07
N GLY A 57 -9.36 14.75 -15.79
CA GLY A 57 -8.61 15.81 -16.48
C GLY A 57 -8.20 16.98 -15.57
N SER A 58 -8.47 16.90 -14.28
CA SER A 58 -8.08 17.89 -13.28
C SER A 58 -7.34 17.21 -12.12
N ALA A 59 -6.46 17.95 -11.46
CA ALA A 59 -5.78 17.47 -10.26
C ALA A 59 -6.76 17.26 -9.11
N GLU A 60 -6.45 16.34 -8.22
CA GLU A 60 -7.14 16.13 -6.95
C GLU A 60 -6.13 16.03 -5.83
N GLU A 61 -6.51 16.44 -4.64
CA GLU A 61 -5.70 16.25 -3.45
C GLU A 61 -6.32 15.16 -2.57
N PHE A 62 -5.62 14.03 -2.46
CA PHE A 62 -5.99 13.01 -1.48
C PHE A 62 -5.64 13.52 -0.09
N GLU A 63 -6.61 13.52 0.81
CA GLU A 63 -6.40 13.94 2.20
C GLU A 63 -7.12 13.04 3.18
N SER A 64 -6.44 12.74 4.28
CA SER A 64 -7.02 12.03 5.41
C SER A 64 -6.39 12.54 6.70
N HIS A 65 -7.22 13.12 7.56
CA HIS A 65 -6.79 13.56 8.89
C HIS A 65 -6.45 12.36 9.77
N GLU A 66 -7.26 11.33 9.71
CA GLU A 66 -7.11 10.11 10.51
C GLU A 66 -5.86 9.31 10.13
N LEU A 67 -5.47 9.35 8.85
CA LEU A 67 -4.23 8.73 8.37
C LEU A 67 -3.03 9.65 8.46
N ASN A 68 -3.25 10.94 8.72
CA ASN A 68 -2.23 11.99 8.63
C ASN A 68 -1.50 11.94 7.28
N ARG A 69 -2.26 11.96 6.20
CA ARG A 69 -1.75 11.92 4.83
C ARG A 69 -2.40 12.98 3.97
N GLU A 70 -1.59 13.55 3.10
CA GLU A 70 -1.97 14.57 2.13
C GLU A 70 -1.09 14.40 0.90
N LYS A 71 -1.71 14.30 -0.28
CA LYS A 71 -0.98 14.12 -1.53
C LYS A 71 -1.76 14.68 -2.71
N ILE A 72 -1.15 15.62 -3.44
CA ILE A 72 -1.69 16.08 -4.71
C ILE A 72 -1.41 15.03 -5.78
N VAL A 73 -2.46 14.63 -6.50
CA VAL A 73 -2.39 13.72 -7.63
C VAL A 73 -2.74 14.50 -8.88
N PRO A 74 -1.78 14.82 -9.76
CA PRO A 74 -2.06 15.56 -10.98
C PRO A 74 -3.07 14.85 -11.88
N ALA A 75 -3.67 15.60 -12.79
CA ALA A 75 -4.57 15.06 -13.80
C ALA A 75 -3.90 13.90 -14.56
N LYS A 76 -4.67 12.84 -14.84
CA LYS A 76 -4.20 11.67 -15.63
C LYS A 76 -2.91 11.04 -15.11
N SER A 77 -2.70 11.08 -13.80
CA SER A 77 -1.47 10.63 -13.16
C SER A 77 -1.76 9.77 -11.95
N LYS A 78 -0.73 9.06 -11.49
CA LYS A 78 -0.77 8.22 -10.28
C LYS A 78 0.17 8.79 -9.23
N ALA A 79 -0.20 8.61 -7.98
CA ALA A 79 0.66 8.90 -6.84
C ALA A 79 0.67 7.71 -5.89
N VAL A 80 1.76 7.53 -5.17
CA VAL A 80 1.92 6.46 -4.19
C VAL A 80 1.94 7.05 -2.80
N ILE A 81 1.15 6.45 -1.91
CA ILE A 81 1.07 6.80 -0.50
C ILE A 81 1.28 5.53 0.31
N TYR A 82 2.23 5.55 1.25
CA TYR A 82 2.40 4.45 2.18
C TYR A 82 1.53 4.69 3.41
N VAL A 83 0.80 3.67 3.82
CA VAL A 83 -0.16 3.73 4.93
C VAL A 83 0.07 2.56 5.86
N GLY A 84 -0.02 2.83 7.15
CA GLY A 84 0.08 1.81 8.18
C GLY A 84 1.50 1.56 8.69
N PRO A 85 1.64 0.57 9.56
CA PRO A 85 0.59 -0.33 10.09
C PRO A 85 -0.52 0.40 10.85
N LEU A 86 -1.77 0.00 10.62
CA LEU A 86 -2.94 0.59 11.28
C LEU A 86 -3.60 -0.40 12.23
N GLN A 87 -4.16 0.11 13.31
CA GLN A 87 -5.10 -0.66 14.11
C GLN A 87 -6.39 -0.88 13.32
N ALA A 88 -7.11 -1.96 13.62
CA ALA A 88 -8.41 -2.20 13.03
C ALA A 88 -9.33 -1.00 13.28
N GLY A 89 -9.99 -0.54 12.23
CA GLY A 89 -10.83 0.63 12.31
C GLY A 89 -11.17 1.24 10.96
N ARG A 90 -11.85 2.37 11.00
CA ARG A 90 -12.28 3.11 9.82
C ARG A 90 -11.53 4.44 9.75
N TYR A 91 -10.98 4.72 8.59
CA TYR A 91 -10.14 5.88 8.33
C TYR A 91 -10.68 6.62 7.12
N PRO A 92 -11.52 7.66 7.34
CA PRO A 92 -12.07 8.46 6.24
C PRO A 92 -10.98 9.20 5.48
N PHE A 93 -11.19 9.34 4.19
CA PHE A 93 -10.41 10.20 3.32
C PHE A 93 -11.31 10.96 2.34
N PHE A 94 -10.78 12.00 1.75
CA PHE A 94 -11.53 12.83 0.82
C PHE A 94 -10.61 13.50 -0.19
N GLY A 95 -11.20 14.02 -1.26
CA GLY A 95 -10.52 14.86 -2.22
C GLY A 95 -10.72 16.33 -1.84
N ASP A 96 -9.67 17.00 -1.41
CA ASP A 96 -9.77 18.35 -0.87
C ASP A 96 -10.15 19.41 -1.91
N PHE A 97 -9.94 19.11 -3.20
CA PHE A 97 -10.39 20.01 -4.28
C PHE A 97 -11.86 19.86 -4.61
N ASN A 98 -12.51 18.78 -4.16
CA ASN A 98 -13.94 18.52 -4.36
C ASN A 98 -14.53 17.84 -3.11
N PRO A 99 -14.43 18.44 -1.91
CA PRO A 99 -14.65 17.71 -0.66
C PRO A 99 -16.10 17.28 -0.43
N ALA A 100 -17.05 17.88 -1.14
CA ALA A 100 -18.47 17.52 -1.00
C ALA A 100 -18.81 16.18 -1.66
N VAL A 101 -18.11 15.79 -2.72
CA VAL A 101 -18.43 14.60 -3.53
C VAL A 101 -17.34 13.55 -3.54
N THR A 102 -16.07 13.95 -3.41
CA THR A 102 -14.92 13.05 -3.50
C THR A 102 -14.58 12.53 -2.10
N ARG A 103 -15.22 11.42 -1.70
CA ARG A 103 -15.11 10.86 -0.35
C ARG A 103 -15.00 9.36 -0.39
N GLY A 104 -14.29 8.82 0.59
CA GLY A 104 -14.16 7.39 0.80
C GLY A 104 -13.74 7.06 2.22
N VAL A 105 -13.62 5.77 2.48
CA VAL A 105 -13.15 5.26 3.76
C VAL A 105 -12.23 4.06 3.54
N LEU A 106 -11.14 4.04 4.28
CA LEU A 106 -10.25 2.91 4.37
C LEU A 106 -10.62 2.12 5.62
N VAL A 107 -10.87 0.83 5.46
CA VAL A 107 -11.21 -0.08 6.56
C VAL A 107 -10.04 -1.03 6.77
N ALA A 108 -9.41 -0.93 7.94
CA ALA A 108 -8.37 -1.85 8.37
C ALA A 108 -9.02 -2.97 9.22
N GLU A 109 -8.79 -4.21 8.83
CA GLU A 109 -9.41 -5.37 9.50
C GLU A 109 -8.51 -6.62 9.55
#